data_6c37d0cb237575f28cd3624c7abc93ee
#
_entry.id   6c37d0cb237575f28cd3624c7abc93ee
#
_cell.length_a   1.000
_cell.length_b   1.000
_cell.length_c   1.000
_cell.angle_alpha   90.00
_cell.angle_beta   90.00
_cell.angle_gamma   90.00
#
_symmetry.space_group_name_H-M   'P 1'
#
loop_
_entity.id
_entity.type
_entity.pdbx_description
1 polymer ?
#
loop_
_entity_poly.entity_id
_entity_poly.type
_entity_poly.pdbx_seq_one_letter_code
_entity_poly.pdbx_strand_id
1 'polypeptide(L)'
;MERENGIVIGIVHDLDDQDQLGRIRVRFPHLNDEVSDWARLATPMAGKDRGLFMRPEIGDEVLIAFEHGDPRRSYVVGSLWSKVDTPPADDGQPVDNNWRFFRSRSGHLLKFDDTSGSERIEIVGKGDKHKVVVDVSGDKIEVSCSSGDIKVSAPNGKVAIDAREIELKATSTMTLDGGTSMTIKAQQVSIN
;
A
#
# COMPACT_ATOMS: atom_id res chain seq x y z
N MET A 1 2.02 4.04 40.55
CA MET A 1 1.49 4.71 39.34
C MET A 1 -0.02 4.72 39.50
N GLU A 2 -0.66 5.89 39.39
CA GLU A 2 -2.12 6.00 39.41
C GLU A 2 -2.72 5.27 38.23
N ARG A 3 -3.98 4.82 38.34
CA ARG A 3 -4.69 4.20 37.22
C ARG A 3 -5.13 5.28 36.27
N GLU A 4 -4.82 5.09 34.99
CA GLU A 4 -5.29 5.92 33.89
C GLU A 4 -6.56 5.30 33.29
N ASN A 5 -7.68 5.98 33.49
CA ASN A 5 -8.97 5.53 32.97
C ASN A 5 -9.27 6.24 31.64
N GLY A 6 -9.54 5.45 30.61
CA GLY A 6 -9.91 5.97 29.29
C GLY A 6 -8.85 5.74 28.21
N ILE A 7 -8.86 6.62 27.24
CA ILE A 7 -7.97 6.59 26.07
C ILE A 7 -7.14 7.87 26.10
N VAL A 8 -5.85 7.76 25.79
CA VAL A 8 -4.93 8.90 25.80
C VAL A 8 -4.18 8.99 24.47
N ILE A 9 -3.64 10.17 24.18
CA ILE A 9 -2.75 10.39 23.05
C ILE A 9 -1.32 10.11 23.48
N GLY A 10 -0.60 9.33 22.69
CA GLY A 10 0.84 9.13 22.78
C GLY A 10 1.55 9.54 21.50
N ILE A 11 2.82 9.87 21.63
CA ILE A 11 3.71 10.14 20.48
C ILE A 11 4.67 8.97 20.36
N VAL A 12 4.78 8.39 19.18
CA VAL A 12 5.69 7.26 18.91
C VAL A 12 7.13 7.69 19.21
N HIS A 13 7.79 6.94 20.08
CA HIS A 13 9.15 7.26 20.56
C HIS A 13 10.20 6.27 20.08
N ASP A 14 9.87 4.97 20.04
CA ASP A 14 10.82 3.94 19.70
C ASP A 14 10.14 2.76 18.99
N LEU A 15 10.80 2.21 17.97
CA LEU A 15 10.35 1.08 17.14
C LEU A 15 11.31 -0.13 17.21
N ASP A 16 12.44 -0.02 17.93
CA ASP A 16 13.48 -1.04 17.99
C ASP A 16 13.17 -2.11 19.06
N ASP A 17 12.08 -2.85 18.85
CA ASP A 17 11.66 -3.94 19.71
C ASP A 17 12.60 -5.15 19.58
N GLN A 18 13.46 -5.35 20.58
CA GLN A 18 14.47 -6.41 20.59
C GLN A 18 13.87 -7.84 20.57
N ASP A 19 12.62 -7.99 21.05
CA ASP A 19 11.90 -9.27 20.98
C ASP A 19 11.23 -9.52 19.63
N GLN A 20 11.28 -8.54 18.70
CA GLN A 20 10.71 -8.62 17.35
C GLN A 20 9.20 -8.94 17.32
N LEU A 21 8.46 -8.49 18.33
CA LEU A 21 7.01 -8.67 18.44
C LEU A 21 6.20 -7.56 17.75
N GLY A 22 6.89 -6.59 17.11
CA GLY A 22 6.25 -5.46 16.44
C GLY A 22 5.64 -4.43 17.40
N ARG A 23 6.05 -4.44 18.67
CA ARG A 23 5.65 -3.45 19.68
C ARG A 23 6.34 -2.11 19.42
N ILE A 24 5.80 -1.08 20.01
CA ILE A 24 6.38 0.27 19.97
C ILE A 24 6.44 0.87 21.37
N ARG A 25 7.28 1.86 21.59
CA ARG A 25 7.23 2.71 22.78
C ARG A 25 6.68 4.07 22.44
N VAL A 26 5.90 4.62 23.33
CA VAL A 26 5.27 5.94 23.14
C VAL A 26 5.63 6.86 24.30
N ARG A 27 5.72 8.13 24.03
CA ARG A 27 5.86 9.19 25.01
C ARG A 27 4.48 9.78 25.28
N PHE A 28 4.17 10.05 26.54
CA PHE A 28 2.90 10.60 26.98
C PHE A 28 3.03 12.09 27.31
N PRO A 29 2.60 13.02 26.44
CA PRO A 29 2.71 14.47 26.69
C PRO A 29 1.98 14.92 27.96
N HIS A 30 0.88 14.26 28.32
CA HIS A 30 0.09 14.58 29.52
C HIS A 30 0.68 14.02 30.83
N LEU A 31 1.71 13.15 30.76
CA LEU A 31 2.44 12.59 31.89
C LEU A 31 3.91 13.07 31.90
N ASN A 32 4.14 14.37 31.73
CA ASN A 32 5.47 14.97 31.71
C ASN A 32 6.46 14.28 30.75
N ASP A 33 5.97 13.85 29.60
CA ASP A 33 6.76 13.14 28.57
C ASP A 33 7.33 11.78 29.01
N GLU A 34 6.71 11.14 30.00
CA GLU A 34 7.07 9.78 30.41
C GLU A 34 6.93 8.80 29.24
N VAL A 35 7.89 7.88 29.10
CA VAL A 35 7.92 6.88 28.03
C VAL A 35 7.32 5.58 28.53
N SER A 36 6.44 4.98 27.73
CA SER A 36 5.79 3.71 28.04
C SER A 36 6.75 2.53 28.10
N ASP A 37 6.31 1.43 28.71
CA ASP A 37 6.80 0.10 28.35
C ASP A 37 6.45 -0.23 26.88
N TRP A 38 6.89 -1.39 26.39
CA TRP A 38 6.59 -1.84 25.03
C TRP A 38 5.09 -2.09 24.82
N ALA A 39 4.43 -1.19 24.11
CA ALA A 39 3.01 -1.24 23.79
C ALA A 39 2.75 -2.18 22.59
N ARG A 40 1.72 -3.01 22.72
CA ARG A 40 1.26 -3.87 21.61
C ARG A 40 0.44 -3.06 20.63
N LEU A 41 0.66 -3.32 19.34
CA LEU A 41 -0.10 -2.68 18.26
C LEU A 41 -1.36 -3.51 17.94
N ALA A 42 -2.54 -2.91 18.07
CA ALA A 42 -3.77 -3.50 17.57
C ALA A 42 -3.82 -3.39 16.03
N THR A 43 -4.25 -4.45 15.39
CA THR A 43 -4.37 -4.53 13.93
C THR A 43 -5.63 -5.30 13.56
N PRO A 44 -6.26 -5.03 12.41
CA PRO A 44 -7.45 -5.77 11.96
C PRO A 44 -7.24 -7.29 11.83
N MET A 45 -6.01 -7.73 11.58
CA MET A 45 -5.68 -9.15 11.52
C MET A 45 -4.26 -9.40 12.02
N ALA A 46 -4.10 -10.33 12.97
CA ALA A 46 -2.82 -10.82 13.46
C ALA A 46 -2.86 -12.34 13.65
N GLY A 47 -1.76 -13.04 13.34
CA GLY A 47 -1.61 -14.48 13.54
C GLY A 47 -0.20 -14.94 13.17
N LYS A 48 0.08 -16.23 13.35
CA LYS A 48 1.39 -16.79 13.02
C LYS A 48 1.68 -16.57 11.53
N ASP A 49 2.75 -15.85 11.22
CA ASP A 49 3.26 -15.54 9.88
C ASP A 49 2.22 -14.89 8.94
N ARG A 50 1.20 -14.20 9.50
CA ARG A 50 0.14 -13.51 8.75
C ARG A 50 -0.44 -12.33 9.51
N GLY A 51 -0.93 -11.34 8.79
CA GLY A 51 -1.60 -10.18 9.36
C GLY A 51 -1.46 -8.92 8.52
N LEU A 52 -2.10 -7.84 8.97
CA LEU A 52 -1.90 -6.51 8.46
C LEU A 52 -0.83 -5.82 9.32
N PHE A 53 0.37 -5.68 8.79
CA PHE A 53 1.50 -5.13 9.52
C PHE A 53 1.83 -3.71 9.04
N MET A 54 1.26 -2.72 9.72
CA MET A 54 1.48 -1.29 9.49
C MET A 54 1.84 -0.64 10.82
N ARG A 55 3.11 -0.34 11.03
CA ARG A 55 3.55 0.40 12.22
C ARG A 55 3.57 1.89 11.93
N PRO A 56 3.19 2.74 12.90
CA PRO A 56 3.40 4.18 12.82
C PRO A 56 4.90 4.50 12.82
N GLU A 57 5.24 5.69 12.37
CA GLU A 57 6.62 6.19 12.37
C GLU A 57 6.93 6.90 13.69
N ILE A 58 8.23 7.07 14.01
CA ILE A 58 8.65 7.89 15.17
C ILE A 58 8.15 9.31 14.96
N GLY A 59 7.48 9.85 15.98
CA GLY A 59 6.87 11.17 15.96
C GLY A 59 5.37 11.17 15.69
N ASP A 60 4.82 10.11 15.11
CA ASP A 60 3.38 10.02 14.83
C ASP A 60 2.54 10.05 16.11
N GLU A 61 1.36 10.66 16.03
CA GLU A 61 0.35 10.60 17.08
C GLU A 61 -0.41 9.28 17.03
N VAL A 62 -0.57 8.65 18.19
CA VAL A 62 -1.28 7.37 18.35
C VAL A 62 -2.26 7.41 19.51
N LEU A 63 -3.32 6.65 19.37
CA LEU A 63 -4.35 6.46 20.39
C LEU A 63 -4.00 5.25 21.24
N ILE A 64 -3.92 5.44 22.56
CA ILE A 64 -3.48 4.44 23.53
C ILE A 64 -4.61 4.07 24.48
N ALA A 65 -4.82 2.77 24.66
CA ALA A 65 -5.66 2.21 25.72
C ALA A 65 -4.80 1.43 26.71
N PHE A 66 -5.24 1.40 27.97
CA PHE A 66 -4.54 0.69 29.04
C PHE A 66 -5.37 -0.50 29.54
N GLU A 67 -4.76 -1.67 29.65
CA GLU A 67 -5.40 -2.85 30.20
C GLU A 67 -5.73 -2.63 31.69
N HIS A 68 -7.01 -2.61 32.01
CA HIS A 68 -7.52 -2.31 33.37
C HIS A 68 -6.99 -0.98 33.98
N GLY A 69 -6.62 -0.02 33.13
CA GLY A 69 -6.08 1.27 33.56
C GLY A 69 -4.61 1.21 34.02
N ASP A 70 -3.87 0.14 33.73
CA ASP A 70 -2.44 0.01 34.07
C ASP A 70 -1.57 0.58 32.92
N PRO A 71 -0.88 1.73 33.11
CA PRO A 71 -0.05 2.35 32.09
C PRO A 71 1.10 1.46 31.58
N ARG A 72 1.51 0.46 32.35
CA ARG A 72 2.54 -0.51 31.93
C ARG A 72 2.02 -1.52 30.91
N ARG A 73 0.70 -1.63 30.75
CA ARG A 73 0.02 -2.53 29.83
C ARG A 73 -0.74 -1.74 28.79
N SER A 74 0.01 -1.07 27.92
CA SER A 74 -0.53 -0.20 26.89
C SER A 74 -0.76 -0.93 25.57
N TYR A 75 -1.82 -0.52 24.89
CA TYR A 75 -2.17 -0.95 23.54
C TYR A 75 -2.31 0.27 22.63
N VAL A 76 -1.64 0.25 21.50
CA VAL A 76 -1.87 1.22 20.41
C VAL A 76 -3.08 0.76 19.63
N VAL A 77 -4.16 1.51 19.66
CA VAL A 77 -5.43 1.15 19.02
C VAL A 77 -5.64 1.83 17.66
N GLY A 78 -4.82 2.82 17.32
CA GLY A 78 -4.84 3.50 16.03
C GLY A 78 -3.87 4.66 15.97
N SER A 79 -3.71 5.24 14.78
CA SER A 79 -2.96 6.46 14.53
C SER A 79 -3.92 7.63 14.34
N LEU A 80 -3.49 8.85 14.65
CA LEU A 80 -4.27 10.06 14.53
C LEU A 80 -3.57 11.05 13.60
N TRP A 81 -4.35 11.74 12.79
CA TRP A 81 -3.88 12.92 12.10
C TRP A 81 -4.02 14.14 12.99
N SER A 82 -3.16 15.12 12.77
CA SER A 82 -3.11 16.36 13.53
C SER A 82 -3.04 17.57 12.60
N LYS A 83 -2.94 18.76 13.18
CA LYS A 83 -2.66 19.97 12.39
C LYS A 83 -1.24 20.02 11.82
N VAL A 84 -0.34 19.23 12.40
CA VAL A 84 1.06 19.12 11.95
C VAL A 84 1.15 17.99 10.91
N ASP A 85 0.59 16.83 11.23
CA ASP A 85 0.58 15.65 10.38
C ASP A 85 -0.81 15.49 9.78
N THR A 86 -1.05 16.22 8.69
CA THR A 86 -2.34 16.24 8.00
C THR A 86 -2.57 14.97 7.18
N PRO A 87 -3.84 14.55 6.98
CA PRO A 87 -4.12 13.43 6.09
C PRO A 87 -3.60 13.72 4.67
N PRO A 88 -3.25 12.68 3.90
CA PRO A 88 -2.94 12.87 2.49
C PRO A 88 -4.14 13.45 1.75
N ALA A 89 -3.86 14.29 0.74
CA ALA A 89 -4.91 14.89 -0.08
C ALA A 89 -5.74 13.82 -0.79
N ASP A 90 -7.05 14.02 -0.79
CA ASP A 90 -8.04 13.27 -1.55
C ASP A 90 -8.33 13.93 -2.91
N ASP A 91 -9.50 13.67 -3.51
CA ASP A 91 -9.96 14.24 -4.78
C ASP A 91 -10.38 15.73 -4.70
N GLY A 92 -10.29 16.33 -3.51
CA GLY A 92 -10.74 17.69 -3.26
C GLY A 92 -12.27 17.84 -3.12
N GLN A 93 -13.00 16.73 -3.08
CA GLN A 93 -14.44 16.65 -2.86
C GLN A 93 -14.76 15.82 -1.60
N PRO A 94 -14.42 16.29 -0.39
CA PRO A 94 -14.48 15.49 0.83
C PRO A 94 -15.88 15.02 1.20
N VAL A 95 -16.93 15.70 0.72
CA VAL A 95 -18.33 15.31 0.96
C VAL A 95 -18.69 14.04 0.19
N ASP A 96 -18.17 13.89 -1.02
CA ASP A 96 -18.43 12.73 -1.88
C ASP A 96 -17.69 11.47 -1.42
N ASN A 97 -16.54 11.66 -0.77
CA ASN A 97 -15.70 10.58 -0.19
C ASN A 97 -15.49 9.42 -1.17
N ASN A 98 -15.14 9.74 -2.41
CA ASN A 98 -15.02 8.77 -3.49
C ASN A 98 -13.75 7.93 -3.39
N TRP A 99 -12.68 8.44 -2.75
CA TRP A 99 -11.40 7.75 -2.70
C TRP A 99 -11.21 6.97 -1.41
N ARG A 100 -10.78 5.73 -1.55
CA ARG A 100 -10.24 4.90 -0.48
C ARG A 100 -8.86 4.46 -0.88
N PHE A 101 -7.84 4.80 -0.07
CA PHE A 101 -6.48 4.55 -0.50
C PHE A 101 -5.52 4.30 0.67
N PHE A 102 -4.47 3.59 0.34
CA PHE A 102 -3.26 3.48 1.15
C PHE A 102 -2.12 4.20 0.42
N ARG A 103 -1.46 5.12 1.11
CA ARG A 103 -0.28 5.82 0.62
C ARG A 103 0.90 5.55 1.52
N SER A 104 2.00 4.99 0.97
CA SER A 104 3.23 4.77 1.72
C SER A 104 4.00 6.08 1.95
N ARG A 105 4.91 6.07 2.91
CA ARG A 105 5.80 7.20 3.22
C ARG A 105 6.56 7.74 1.99
N SER A 106 6.98 6.87 1.08
CA SER A 106 7.69 7.25 -0.14
C SER A 106 6.77 7.70 -1.27
N GLY A 107 5.42 7.61 -1.11
CA GLY A 107 4.43 8.06 -2.07
C GLY A 107 3.89 6.99 -3.02
N HIS A 108 4.16 5.68 -2.76
CA HIS A 108 3.43 4.62 -3.48
C HIS A 108 1.97 4.60 -3.06
N LEU A 109 1.07 4.29 -3.98
CA LEU A 109 -0.37 4.39 -3.81
C LEU A 109 -1.07 3.10 -4.25
N LEU A 110 -1.99 2.62 -3.41
CA LEU A 110 -3.05 1.69 -3.78
C LEU A 110 -4.38 2.41 -3.54
N LYS A 111 -5.18 2.61 -4.59
CA LYS A 111 -6.41 3.41 -4.52
C LYS A 111 -7.59 2.70 -5.16
N PHE A 112 -8.73 2.84 -4.54
CA PHE A 112 -10.06 2.59 -5.08
C PHE A 112 -10.72 3.95 -5.28
N ASP A 113 -11.16 4.22 -6.49
CA ASP A 113 -11.83 5.45 -6.89
C ASP A 113 -13.26 5.09 -7.32
N ASP A 114 -14.22 5.48 -6.51
CA ASP A 114 -15.65 5.20 -6.71
C ASP A 114 -16.36 6.40 -7.35
N THR A 115 -15.61 7.34 -7.97
CA THR A 115 -16.21 8.48 -8.69
C THR A 115 -17.11 7.98 -9.81
N SER A 116 -18.40 8.30 -9.74
CA SER A 116 -19.42 7.85 -10.69
C SER A 116 -19.03 8.18 -12.13
N GLY A 117 -19.00 7.17 -13.00
CA GLY A 117 -18.60 7.26 -14.40
C GLY A 117 -17.07 7.35 -14.62
N SER A 118 -16.27 7.15 -13.55
CA SER A 118 -14.80 7.14 -13.60
C SER A 118 -14.20 6.14 -12.62
N GLU A 119 -14.97 5.09 -12.30
CA GLU A 119 -14.62 4.08 -11.31
C GLU A 119 -13.36 3.31 -11.73
N ARG A 120 -12.38 3.18 -10.81
CA ARG A 120 -11.12 2.49 -11.10
C ARG A 120 -10.37 2.02 -9.85
N ILE A 121 -9.50 1.04 -10.06
CA ILE A 121 -8.53 0.59 -9.08
C ILE A 121 -7.14 0.92 -9.61
N GLU A 122 -6.29 1.52 -8.78
CA GLU A 122 -4.95 1.96 -9.18
C GLU A 122 -3.87 1.46 -8.22
N ILE A 123 -2.79 0.92 -8.78
CA ILE A 123 -1.51 0.72 -8.09
C ILE A 123 -0.51 1.63 -8.78
N VAL A 124 0.03 2.61 -8.04
CA VAL A 124 0.89 3.65 -8.60
C VAL A 124 2.20 3.69 -7.84
N GLY A 125 3.30 3.57 -8.56
CA GLY A 125 4.65 3.78 -8.02
C GLY A 125 4.94 5.26 -7.76
N LYS A 126 5.88 5.54 -6.87
CA LYS A 126 6.35 6.91 -6.62
C LYS A 126 6.68 7.64 -7.93
N GLY A 127 6.17 8.86 -8.08
CA GLY A 127 6.42 9.71 -9.25
C GLY A 127 5.68 9.29 -10.51
N ASP A 128 4.63 8.46 -10.38
CA ASP A 128 3.66 8.12 -11.42
C ASP A 128 4.22 7.42 -12.68
N LYS A 129 5.44 6.89 -12.62
CA LYS A 129 6.12 6.27 -13.75
C LYS A 129 5.69 4.83 -14.01
N HIS A 130 5.21 4.15 -12.99
CA HIS A 130 4.83 2.74 -13.01
C HIS A 130 3.41 2.61 -12.49
N LYS A 131 2.50 2.08 -13.32
CA LYS A 131 1.07 1.99 -12.98
C LYS A 131 0.47 0.66 -13.40
N VAL A 132 -0.46 0.17 -12.59
CA VAL A 132 -1.47 -0.81 -12.97
C VAL A 132 -2.81 -0.18 -12.68
N VAL A 133 -3.65 -0.07 -13.70
CA VAL A 133 -4.98 0.55 -13.61
C VAL A 133 -6.02 -0.44 -14.12
N VAL A 134 -7.03 -0.72 -13.31
CA VAL A 134 -8.28 -1.35 -13.73
C VAL A 134 -9.30 -0.23 -13.85
N ASP A 135 -9.54 0.21 -15.06
CA ASP A 135 -10.51 1.25 -15.40
C ASP A 135 -11.85 0.57 -15.73
N VAL A 136 -12.73 0.56 -14.72
CA VAL A 136 -14.03 -0.13 -14.81
C VAL A 136 -14.96 0.62 -15.77
N SER A 137 -14.97 1.95 -15.69
CA SER A 137 -15.80 2.80 -16.56
C SER A 137 -15.36 2.76 -18.02
N GLY A 138 -14.06 2.62 -18.26
CA GLY A 138 -13.48 2.54 -19.59
C GLY A 138 -13.32 1.11 -20.14
N ASP A 139 -13.79 0.08 -19.43
CA ASP A 139 -13.64 -1.35 -19.78
C ASP A 139 -12.18 -1.72 -20.15
N LYS A 140 -11.19 -1.23 -19.37
CA LYS A 140 -9.78 -1.35 -19.71
C LYS A 140 -8.92 -1.75 -18.52
N ILE A 141 -7.93 -2.62 -18.75
CA ILE A 141 -6.82 -2.85 -17.84
C ILE A 141 -5.54 -2.36 -18.51
N GLU A 142 -4.79 -1.53 -17.80
CA GLU A 142 -3.55 -0.93 -18.29
C GLU A 142 -2.39 -1.25 -17.34
N VAL A 143 -1.27 -1.69 -17.90
CA VAL A 143 0.03 -1.79 -17.24
C VAL A 143 1.00 -0.88 -17.97
N SER A 144 1.48 0.16 -17.32
CA SER A 144 2.35 1.15 -17.94
C SER A 144 3.62 1.40 -17.13
N CYS A 145 4.72 1.58 -17.87
CA CYS A 145 6.03 1.94 -17.37
C CYS A 145 6.61 3.02 -18.29
N SER A 146 6.58 4.28 -17.85
CA SER A 146 7.08 5.41 -18.64
C SER A 146 8.61 5.53 -18.61
N SER A 147 9.28 4.80 -17.71
CA SER A 147 10.74 4.81 -17.57
C SER A 147 11.20 3.48 -16.95
N GLY A 148 11.99 2.70 -17.68
CA GLY A 148 12.44 1.36 -17.30
C GLY A 148 11.76 0.26 -18.10
N ASP A 149 11.74 -0.97 -17.55
CA ASP A 149 11.33 -2.17 -18.26
C ASP A 149 10.07 -2.78 -17.67
N ILE A 150 9.29 -3.48 -18.49
CA ILE A 150 8.26 -4.43 -18.08
C ILE A 150 8.76 -5.83 -18.42
N LYS A 151 8.93 -6.71 -17.43
CA LYS A 151 9.34 -8.10 -17.60
C LYS A 151 8.21 -9.05 -17.25
N VAL A 152 7.80 -9.89 -18.20
CA VAL A 152 6.89 -11.01 -17.96
C VAL A 152 7.70 -12.31 -18.11
N SER A 153 7.71 -13.16 -17.10
CA SER A 153 8.57 -14.36 -17.10
C SER A 153 7.85 -15.54 -16.44
N ALA A 154 7.83 -16.67 -17.11
CA ALA A 154 7.32 -17.94 -16.60
C ALA A 154 8.30 -19.08 -16.97
N PRO A 155 9.47 -19.18 -16.26
CA PRO A 155 10.57 -20.06 -16.68
C PRO A 155 10.21 -21.56 -16.66
N ASN A 156 9.26 -21.96 -15.83
CA ASN A 156 8.78 -23.34 -15.72
C ASN A 156 7.29 -23.49 -16.10
N GLY A 157 6.76 -22.48 -16.78
CA GLY A 157 5.34 -22.41 -17.13
C GLY A 157 5.09 -21.88 -18.54
N LYS A 158 3.91 -21.35 -18.75
CA LYS A 158 3.45 -20.83 -20.03
C LYS A 158 2.95 -19.39 -19.86
N VAL A 159 3.29 -18.51 -20.78
CA VAL A 159 2.59 -17.25 -21.02
C VAL A 159 1.65 -17.45 -22.21
N ALA A 160 0.35 -17.23 -22.03
CA ALA A 160 -0.63 -17.28 -23.10
C ALA A 160 -1.28 -15.91 -23.26
N ILE A 161 -1.39 -15.43 -24.50
CA ILE A 161 -2.10 -14.20 -24.87
C ILE A 161 -3.16 -14.61 -25.89
N ASP A 162 -4.43 -14.36 -25.57
CA ASP A 162 -5.57 -14.67 -26.40
C ASP A 162 -6.47 -13.44 -26.50
N ALA A 163 -6.65 -12.94 -27.71
CA ALA A 163 -7.43 -11.75 -27.98
C ALA A 163 -7.95 -11.76 -29.43
N ARG A 164 -9.01 -10.98 -29.68
CA ARG A 164 -9.47 -10.75 -31.05
C ARG A 164 -8.39 -10.08 -31.91
N GLU A 165 -7.59 -9.21 -31.33
CA GLU A 165 -6.51 -8.47 -31.98
C GLU A 165 -5.31 -8.35 -31.05
N ILE A 166 -4.11 -8.56 -31.57
CA ILE A 166 -2.84 -8.40 -30.83
C ILE A 166 -1.94 -7.49 -31.64
N GLU A 167 -1.54 -6.36 -31.08
CA GLU A 167 -0.55 -5.46 -31.68
C GLU A 167 0.73 -5.53 -30.86
N LEU A 168 1.87 -5.83 -31.50
CA LEU A 168 3.21 -5.78 -30.90
C LEU A 168 4.06 -4.78 -31.70
N LYS A 169 4.49 -3.72 -31.05
CA LYS A 169 5.27 -2.65 -31.68
C LYS A 169 6.56 -2.36 -30.91
N ALA A 170 7.66 -2.32 -31.61
CA ALA A 170 8.95 -1.85 -31.11
C ALA A 170 9.47 -0.71 -31.97
N THR A 171 10.01 0.33 -31.36
CA THR A 171 10.59 1.48 -32.08
C THR A 171 12.02 1.24 -32.57
N SER A 172 12.70 0.27 -32.00
CA SER A 172 14.08 -0.10 -32.34
C SER A 172 14.14 -1.54 -32.81
N THR A 173 14.13 -2.50 -31.89
CA THR A 173 14.33 -3.91 -32.23
C THR A 173 13.26 -4.77 -31.57
N MET A 174 12.71 -5.73 -32.34
CA MET A 174 11.89 -6.80 -31.80
C MET A 174 12.60 -8.13 -32.08
N THR A 175 12.81 -8.93 -31.03
CA THR A 175 13.38 -10.27 -31.16
C THR A 175 12.33 -11.29 -30.75
N LEU A 176 12.06 -12.26 -31.61
CA LEU A 176 11.21 -13.42 -31.37
C LEU A 176 12.09 -14.67 -31.45
N ASP A 177 12.35 -15.31 -30.31
CA ASP A 177 13.15 -16.52 -30.23
C ASP A 177 12.26 -17.68 -29.77
N GLY A 178 12.05 -18.65 -30.65
CA GLY A 178 11.25 -19.85 -30.39
C GLY A 178 12.05 -21.01 -29.80
N GLY A 179 13.33 -20.83 -29.53
CA GLY A 179 14.21 -21.91 -29.10
C GLY A 179 14.20 -23.07 -30.11
N THR A 180 13.54 -24.17 -29.78
CA THR A 180 13.47 -25.34 -30.67
C THR A 180 12.53 -25.15 -31.85
N SER A 181 11.43 -24.39 -31.69
CA SER A 181 10.49 -24.16 -32.79
C SER A 181 9.66 -22.91 -32.58
N MET A 182 9.30 -22.24 -33.67
CA MET A 182 8.31 -21.17 -33.74
C MET A 182 7.28 -21.54 -34.82
N THR A 183 6.00 -21.40 -34.52
CA THR A 183 4.91 -21.62 -35.48
C THR A 183 4.08 -20.36 -35.63
N ILE A 184 3.98 -19.85 -36.85
CA ILE A 184 3.11 -18.73 -37.23
C ILE A 184 2.05 -19.26 -38.18
N LYS A 185 0.76 -19.10 -37.86
CA LYS A 185 -0.36 -19.52 -38.68
C LYS A 185 -1.30 -18.35 -38.92
N ALA A 186 -1.57 -18.04 -40.18
CA ALA A 186 -2.55 -17.04 -40.59
C ALA A 186 -3.01 -17.36 -42.01
N GLN A 187 -4.13 -16.77 -42.45
CA GLN A 187 -4.51 -16.82 -43.88
C GLN A 187 -3.50 -16.06 -44.76
N GLN A 188 -2.92 -15.00 -44.24
CA GLN A 188 -1.88 -14.22 -44.90
C GLN A 188 -0.82 -13.81 -43.90
N VAL A 189 0.44 -13.95 -44.26
CA VAL A 189 1.61 -13.42 -43.53
C VAL A 189 2.34 -12.49 -44.49
N SER A 190 2.50 -11.22 -44.10
CA SER A 190 3.28 -10.25 -44.88
C SER A 190 4.55 -9.91 -44.13
N ILE A 191 5.69 -10.01 -44.78
CA ILE A 191 7.02 -9.67 -44.24
C ILE A 191 7.63 -8.65 -45.21
N ASN A 192 7.93 -7.45 -44.72
CA ASN A 192 8.51 -6.35 -45.51
C ASN A 192 9.99 -6.22 -45.23
#